data_ff9662eb7acf51a1f17eca1888c48915
#
_entry.id   ff9662eb7acf51a1f17eca1888c48915
#
_cell.length_a   1.000
_cell.length_b   1.000
_cell.length_c   1.000
_cell.angle_alpha   90.00
_cell.angle_beta   90.00
_cell.angle_gamma   90.00
#
_symmetry.space_group_name_H-M   'P 1'
#
loop_
_entity.id
_entity.type
_entity.pdbx_description
1 polymer ?
#
loop_
_entity_poly.entity_id
_entity_poly.type
_entity_poly.pdbx_seq_one_letter_code
_entity_poly.pdbx_strand_id
1 'polypeptide(L)'
;MITVILAGGLGKRLRPLTSDRPKPMIQINNTPIIELQVNWLKKFGMKDVILLVGHLKEKIKHHLADGKKFGVNISYIEENVPLGTGGALKNAKNQIVESRNRDTGFFVINGDILTDLDPSTICKKGSMTLALVPLKSTFGIVETNGDLVSKFVEKPSIKDMWINAGVYYFSNEIFDYLPDKGNLETVTLPMLVDKRKLKAKKFSYNYWRSIDSYKDIEEASKEILQVFKND
;
A
#
# COMPACT_ATOMS: atom_id res chain seq x y z
N MET A 1 12.47 -12.35 -2.93
CA MET A 1 11.35 -12.31 -1.91
C MET A 1 10.14 -11.73 -2.61
N ILE A 2 8.98 -12.38 -2.48
CA ILE A 2 7.77 -11.97 -3.20
C ILE A 2 7.13 -10.76 -2.57
N THR A 3 6.67 -9.86 -3.42
CA THR A 3 5.83 -8.71 -3.05
C THR A 3 4.50 -8.78 -3.78
N VAL A 4 3.41 -8.67 -3.05
CA VAL A 4 2.05 -8.63 -3.57
C VAL A 4 1.57 -7.20 -3.56
N ILE A 5 1.05 -6.68 -4.69
CA ILE A 5 0.43 -5.35 -4.75
C ILE A 5 -1.09 -5.52 -4.96
N LEU A 6 -1.88 -4.90 -4.09
CA LEU A 6 -3.34 -4.90 -4.15
C LEU A 6 -3.83 -3.82 -5.13
N ALA A 7 -4.11 -4.20 -6.36
CA ALA A 7 -4.41 -3.30 -7.48
C ALA A 7 -5.81 -3.48 -8.08
N GLY A 8 -6.73 -4.23 -7.41
CA GLY A 8 -8.07 -4.58 -7.93
C GLY A 8 -9.17 -3.55 -7.67
N GLY A 9 -8.91 -2.50 -6.91
CA GLY A 9 -9.91 -1.55 -6.43
C GLY A 9 -10.58 -0.69 -7.52
N LEU A 10 -11.86 -0.34 -7.32
CA LEU A 10 -12.67 0.45 -8.26
C LEU A 10 -12.31 1.95 -8.31
N GLY A 11 -11.59 2.48 -7.33
CA GLY A 11 -11.18 3.88 -7.28
C GLY A 11 -12.32 4.92 -7.27
N LYS A 12 -13.51 4.59 -6.78
CA LYS A 12 -14.74 5.41 -6.91
C LYS A 12 -14.59 6.87 -6.47
N ARG A 13 -13.77 7.15 -5.44
CA ARG A 13 -13.55 8.51 -4.91
C ARG A 13 -12.81 9.45 -5.88
N LEU A 14 -12.09 8.90 -6.84
CA LEU A 14 -11.31 9.64 -7.85
C LEU A 14 -12.02 9.75 -9.21
N ARG A 15 -13.32 9.43 -9.29
CA ARG A 15 -14.09 9.70 -10.51
C ARG A 15 -14.17 11.19 -10.79
N PRO A 16 -14.06 11.64 -12.08
CA PRO A 16 -14.06 10.82 -13.29
C PRO A 16 -12.70 10.24 -13.71
N LEU A 17 -11.56 10.55 -13.06
CA LEU A 17 -10.22 10.06 -13.46
C LEU A 17 -10.14 8.53 -13.53
N THR A 18 -10.93 7.84 -12.71
CA THR A 18 -10.96 6.37 -12.66
C THR A 18 -12.11 5.76 -13.46
N SER A 19 -12.79 6.53 -14.32
CA SER A 19 -13.85 6.01 -15.18
C SER A 19 -13.30 5.15 -16.32
N ASP A 20 -12.13 5.53 -16.85
CA ASP A 20 -11.48 4.88 -17.99
C ASP A 20 -10.15 4.18 -17.61
N ARG A 21 -9.66 4.33 -16.39
CA ARG A 21 -8.41 3.72 -15.92
C ARG A 21 -8.50 3.26 -14.47
N PRO A 22 -7.81 2.17 -14.06
CA PRO A 22 -7.78 1.75 -12.67
C PRO A 22 -6.95 2.73 -11.83
N LYS A 23 -7.26 2.86 -10.53
CA LYS A 23 -6.58 3.79 -9.61
C LYS A 23 -5.04 3.71 -9.66
N PRO A 24 -4.40 2.51 -9.72
CA PRO A 24 -2.94 2.41 -9.84
C PRO A 24 -2.35 2.98 -11.15
N MET A 25 -3.18 3.24 -12.16
CA MET A 25 -2.77 3.87 -13.43
C MET A 25 -2.98 5.39 -13.45
N ILE A 26 -3.39 6.01 -12.34
CA ILE A 26 -3.37 7.47 -12.19
C ILE A 26 -1.92 7.93 -12.23
N GLN A 27 -1.67 9.01 -12.97
CA GLN A 27 -0.33 9.54 -13.18
C GLN A 27 0.02 10.60 -12.13
N ILE A 28 1.23 10.51 -11.61
CA ILE A 28 1.90 11.53 -10.81
C ILE A 28 3.12 11.96 -11.62
N ASN A 29 3.16 13.22 -12.06
CA ASN A 29 4.22 13.72 -12.96
C ASN A 29 4.43 12.82 -14.20
N ASN A 30 3.35 12.46 -14.89
CA ASN A 30 3.32 11.60 -16.08
C ASN A 30 3.73 10.14 -15.86
N THR A 31 3.95 9.71 -14.61
CA THR A 31 4.29 8.30 -14.27
C THR A 31 3.15 7.67 -13.49
N PRO A 32 2.61 6.52 -13.90
CA PRO A 32 1.57 5.81 -13.15
C PRO A 32 2.02 5.43 -11.73
N ILE A 33 1.10 5.51 -10.75
CA ILE A 33 1.37 5.10 -9.36
C ILE A 33 2.01 3.71 -9.31
N ILE A 34 1.46 2.75 -10.06
CA ILE A 34 1.96 1.38 -10.06
C ILE A 34 3.40 1.26 -10.56
N GLU A 35 3.79 2.09 -11.53
CA GLU A 35 5.18 2.15 -12.02
C GLU A 35 6.12 2.73 -10.95
N LEU A 36 5.69 3.80 -10.27
CA LEU A 36 6.44 4.37 -9.15
C LEU A 36 6.64 3.34 -8.03
N GLN A 37 5.61 2.55 -7.73
CA GLN A 37 5.70 1.47 -6.73
C GLN A 37 6.67 0.36 -7.17
N VAL A 38 6.63 -0.07 -8.43
CA VAL A 38 7.55 -1.07 -8.97
C VAL A 38 9.00 -0.57 -8.90
N ASN A 39 9.25 0.68 -9.27
CA ASN A 39 10.58 1.29 -9.19
C ASN A 39 11.07 1.41 -7.73
N TRP A 40 10.20 1.79 -6.80
CA TRP A 40 10.49 1.82 -5.38
C TRP A 40 10.86 0.43 -4.86
N LEU A 41 10.09 -0.61 -5.16
CA LEU A 41 10.38 -1.99 -4.76
C LEU A 41 11.72 -2.49 -5.32
N LYS A 42 11.98 -2.20 -6.60
CA LYS A 42 13.25 -2.55 -7.26
C LYS A 42 14.46 -1.93 -6.55
N LYS A 43 14.37 -0.69 -6.06
CA LYS A 43 15.44 0.00 -5.31
C LYS A 43 15.85 -0.80 -4.07
N PHE A 44 14.90 -1.49 -3.42
CA PHE A 44 15.15 -2.37 -2.28
C PHE A 44 15.37 -3.85 -2.65
N GLY A 45 15.62 -4.16 -3.93
CA GLY A 45 15.91 -5.50 -4.40
C GLY A 45 14.71 -6.45 -4.47
N MET A 46 13.48 -5.92 -4.33
CA MET A 46 12.24 -6.68 -4.42
C MET A 46 11.79 -6.79 -5.87
N LYS A 47 12.29 -7.82 -6.58
CA LYS A 47 12.10 -7.95 -8.03
C LYS A 47 10.96 -8.88 -8.44
N ASP A 48 10.47 -9.74 -7.57
CA ASP A 48 9.37 -10.67 -7.87
C ASP A 48 8.07 -10.11 -7.33
N VAL A 49 7.19 -9.65 -8.23
CA VAL A 49 5.97 -8.91 -7.92
C VAL A 49 4.75 -9.68 -8.43
N ILE A 50 3.76 -9.88 -7.56
CA ILE A 50 2.44 -10.42 -7.92
C ILE A 50 1.43 -9.27 -7.82
N LEU A 51 0.77 -8.95 -8.91
CA LEU A 51 -0.28 -7.94 -8.95
C LEU A 51 -1.66 -8.60 -8.83
N LEU A 52 -2.40 -8.26 -7.77
CA LEU A 52 -3.81 -8.66 -7.67
C LEU A 52 -4.64 -7.60 -8.37
N VAL A 53 -5.18 -7.95 -9.54
CA VAL A 53 -5.85 -7.03 -10.46
C VAL A 53 -7.31 -7.39 -10.66
N GLY A 54 -8.16 -6.38 -10.87
CA GLY A 54 -9.60 -6.56 -11.06
C GLY A 54 -10.14 -5.58 -12.10
N HIS A 55 -10.75 -4.50 -11.65
CA HIS A 55 -11.35 -3.48 -12.52
C HIS A 55 -10.32 -2.88 -13.50
N LEU A 56 -10.66 -2.88 -14.81
CA LEU A 56 -9.81 -2.35 -15.89
C LEU A 56 -8.38 -2.93 -15.91
N LYS A 57 -8.22 -4.17 -15.48
CA LYS A 57 -6.94 -4.90 -15.34
C LYS A 57 -6.07 -4.87 -16.58
N GLU A 58 -6.66 -4.87 -17.78
CA GLU A 58 -5.92 -4.90 -19.05
C GLU A 58 -5.02 -3.68 -19.23
N LYS A 59 -5.40 -2.51 -18.68
CA LYS A 59 -4.55 -1.32 -18.72
C LYS A 59 -3.27 -1.47 -17.90
N ILE A 60 -3.35 -2.12 -16.72
CA ILE A 60 -2.16 -2.44 -15.90
C ILE A 60 -1.30 -3.47 -16.62
N LYS A 61 -1.91 -4.56 -17.12
CA LYS A 61 -1.21 -5.65 -17.82
C LYS A 61 -0.51 -5.15 -19.08
N HIS A 62 -1.17 -4.29 -19.87
CA HIS A 62 -0.57 -3.69 -21.07
C HIS A 62 0.62 -2.80 -20.73
N HIS A 63 0.53 -2.00 -19.66
CA HIS A 63 1.59 -1.06 -19.27
C HIS A 63 2.83 -1.76 -18.70
N LEU A 64 2.65 -2.71 -17.80
CA LEU A 64 3.74 -3.36 -17.07
C LEU A 64 4.23 -4.65 -17.74
N ALA A 65 3.39 -5.32 -18.54
CA ALA A 65 3.66 -6.61 -19.18
C ALA A 65 4.24 -7.64 -18.18
N ASP A 66 5.36 -8.28 -18.50
CA ASP A 66 6.07 -9.23 -17.62
C ASP A 66 7.05 -8.54 -16.65
N GLY A 67 7.11 -7.21 -16.65
CA GLY A 67 7.96 -6.41 -15.77
C GLY A 67 9.41 -6.25 -16.21
N LYS A 68 9.88 -6.99 -17.23
CA LYS A 68 11.30 -6.97 -17.68
C LYS A 68 11.77 -5.57 -18.06
N LYS A 69 10.92 -4.77 -18.70
CA LYS A 69 11.19 -3.37 -19.05
C LYS A 69 11.56 -2.53 -17.83
N PHE A 70 11.03 -2.86 -16.67
CA PHE A 70 11.27 -2.17 -15.40
C PHE A 70 12.36 -2.84 -14.56
N GLY A 71 12.89 -4.00 -14.99
CA GLY A 71 13.91 -4.78 -14.32
C GLY A 71 13.38 -5.59 -13.12
N VAL A 72 12.12 -6.00 -13.19
CA VAL A 72 11.40 -6.85 -12.24
C VAL A 72 10.71 -8.01 -12.99
N ASN A 73 10.22 -9.01 -12.25
CA ASN A 73 9.37 -10.09 -12.77
C ASN A 73 7.95 -9.86 -12.25
N ILE A 74 6.98 -9.71 -13.15
CA ILE A 74 5.60 -9.46 -12.78
C ILE A 74 4.72 -10.64 -13.18
N SER A 75 3.90 -11.09 -12.25
CA SER A 75 2.80 -12.01 -12.50
C SER A 75 1.48 -11.42 -12.01
N TYR A 76 0.36 -11.92 -12.53
CA TYR A 76 -0.96 -11.37 -12.29
C TYR A 76 -1.90 -12.42 -11.74
N ILE A 77 -2.71 -12.04 -10.74
CA ILE A 77 -3.87 -12.80 -10.29
C ILE A 77 -5.09 -11.92 -10.47
N GLU A 78 -6.05 -12.45 -11.22
CA GLU A 78 -7.21 -11.69 -11.65
C GLU A 78 -8.42 -11.99 -10.78
N GLU A 79 -9.15 -10.94 -10.41
CA GLU A 79 -10.47 -11.02 -9.80
C GLU A 79 -11.55 -10.77 -10.86
N ASN A 80 -12.51 -11.68 -10.97
CA ASN A 80 -13.69 -11.48 -11.82
C ASN A 80 -14.83 -10.76 -11.07
N VAL A 81 -14.84 -10.88 -9.75
CA VAL A 81 -15.74 -10.17 -8.84
C VAL A 81 -14.92 -9.57 -7.71
N PRO A 82 -15.30 -8.40 -7.17
CA PRO A 82 -14.58 -7.79 -6.06
C PRO A 82 -14.61 -8.69 -4.81
N LEU A 83 -13.43 -9.16 -4.38
CA LEU A 83 -13.26 -9.99 -3.19
C LEU A 83 -12.91 -9.18 -1.93
N GLY A 84 -12.50 -7.91 -2.11
CA GLY A 84 -11.88 -7.10 -1.06
C GLY A 84 -10.41 -7.47 -0.84
N THR A 85 -9.67 -6.65 -0.08
CA THR A 85 -8.22 -6.80 0.07
C THR A 85 -7.81 -8.13 0.71
N GLY A 86 -8.57 -8.63 1.69
CA GLY A 86 -8.36 -9.92 2.33
C GLY A 86 -8.70 -11.11 1.43
N GLY A 87 -9.87 -11.06 0.76
CA GLY A 87 -10.30 -12.12 -0.16
C GLY A 87 -9.40 -12.24 -1.38
N ALA A 88 -8.96 -11.12 -1.95
CA ALA A 88 -7.99 -11.07 -3.04
C ALA A 88 -6.67 -11.76 -2.65
N LEU A 89 -6.16 -11.46 -1.45
CA LEU A 89 -4.95 -12.08 -0.94
C LEU A 89 -5.13 -13.58 -0.70
N LYS A 90 -6.29 -14.02 -0.20
CA LYS A 90 -6.60 -15.45 -0.04
C LYS A 90 -6.66 -16.17 -1.38
N ASN A 91 -7.27 -15.57 -2.39
CA ASN A 91 -7.32 -16.10 -3.75
C ASN A 91 -5.92 -16.31 -4.35
N ALA A 92 -4.94 -15.50 -3.93
CA ALA A 92 -3.55 -15.58 -4.38
C ALA A 92 -2.70 -16.64 -3.66
N LYS A 93 -3.24 -17.36 -2.66
CA LYS A 93 -2.50 -18.27 -1.76
C LYS A 93 -1.60 -19.22 -2.51
N ASN A 94 -2.13 -19.97 -3.46
CA ASN A 94 -1.37 -21.02 -4.15
C ASN A 94 -0.16 -20.44 -4.89
N GLN A 95 -0.34 -19.39 -5.67
CA GLN A 95 0.74 -18.74 -6.40
C GLN A 95 1.79 -18.12 -5.48
N ILE A 96 1.36 -17.51 -4.37
CA ILE A 96 2.28 -16.95 -3.37
C ILE A 96 3.09 -18.07 -2.71
N VAL A 97 2.49 -19.19 -2.36
CA VAL A 97 3.17 -20.31 -1.68
C VAL A 97 4.09 -21.08 -2.63
N GLU A 98 3.67 -21.33 -3.86
CA GLU A 98 4.45 -22.07 -4.87
C GLU A 98 5.68 -21.29 -5.36
N SER A 99 5.58 -19.97 -5.43
CA SER A 99 6.66 -19.09 -5.94
C SER A 99 7.80 -18.85 -4.93
N ARG A 100 7.87 -19.55 -3.80
CA ARG A 100 8.83 -19.29 -2.72
C ARG A 100 9.40 -20.53 -2.07
N ASN A 101 10.54 -20.37 -1.39
CA ASN A 101 10.96 -21.31 -0.35
C ASN A 101 9.96 -21.22 0.83
N ARG A 102 9.43 -22.37 1.25
CA ARG A 102 8.29 -22.50 2.20
C ARG A 102 8.42 -21.76 3.54
N ASP A 103 9.63 -21.34 3.90
CA ASP A 103 9.94 -20.76 5.21
C ASP A 103 10.00 -19.23 5.27
N THR A 104 9.82 -18.54 4.16
CA THR A 104 9.91 -17.07 4.11
C THR A 104 8.54 -16.44 3.98
N GLY A 105 8.28 -15.33 4.69
CA GLY A 105 7.10 -14.52 4.50
C GLY A 105 7.11 -13.75 3.19
N PHE A 106 6.16 -12.87 2.98
CA PHE A 106 6.00 -12.04 1.79
C PHE A 106 5.49 -10.65 2.15
N PHE A 107 5.75 -9.70 1.26
CA PHE A 107 5.23 -8.35 1.41
C PHE A 107 3.87 -8.21 0.76
N VAL A 108 3.02 -7.37 1.36
CA VAL A 108 1.75 -6.92 0.76
C VAL A 108 1.74 -5.40 0.80
N ILE A 109 1.34 -4.78 -0.32
CA ILE A 109 1.36 -3.33 -0.50
C ILE A 109 0.03 -2.88 -1.10
N ASN A 110 -0.54 -1.83 -0.52
CA ASN A 110 -1.71 -1.18 -1.09
C ASN A 110 -1.33 -0.44 -2.38
N GLY A 111 -2.07 -0.68 -3.46
CA GLY A 111 -1.75 -0.17 -4.81
C GLY A 111 -2.02 1.33 -5.02
N ASP A 112 -2.25 2.08 -3.94
CA ASP A 112 -2.58 3.51 -3.97
C ASP A 112 -1.68 4.37 -3.08
N ILE A 113 -0.59 3.80 -2.56
CA ILE A 113 0.37 4.52 -1.74
C ILE A 113 1.64 4.88 -2.53
N LEU A 114 2.25 5.97 -2.13
CA LEU A 114 3.59 6.40 -2.53
C LEU A 114 4.44 6.58 -1.28
N THR A 115 5.65 6.03 -1.27
CA THR A 115 6.53 6.07 -0.09
C THR A 115 7.99 5.80 -0.46
N ASP A 116 8.91 6.26 0.39
CA ASP A 116 10.34 5.97 0.32
C ASP A 116 10.82 5.04 1.43
N LEU A 117 9.91 4.56 2.29
CA LEU A 117 10.28 3.66 3.39
C LEU A 117 10.96 2.38 2.88
N ASP A 118 11.94 1.89 3.62
CA ASP A 118 12.57 0.60 3.34
C ASP A 118 11.72 -0.55 3.88
N PRO A 119 11.01 -1.29 2.99
CA PRO A 119 10.14 -2.37 3.41
C PRO A 119 10.90 -3.56 3.99
N SER A 120 12.19 -3.75 3.67
CA SER A 120 12.99 -4.86 4.20
C SER A 120 13.10 -4.82 5.72
N THR A 121 13.00 -3.65 6.30
CA THR A 121 13.14 -3.41 7.74
C THR A 121 11.98 -3.93 8.59
N ILE A 122 10.83 -4.27 7.99
CA ILE A 122 9.70 -4.94 8.69
C ILE A 122 9.75 -6.47 8.52
N CYS A 123 10.69 -6.97 7.70
CA CYS A 123 10.84 -8.39 7.44
C CYS A 123 11.43 -9.11 8.66
N LYS A 124 10.66 -9.99 9.28
CA LYS A 124 11.14 -10.88 10.33
C LYS A 124 10.49 -12.25 10.17
N LYS A 125 11.31 -13.31 10.01
CA LYS A 125 10.83 -14.69 9.83
C LYS A 125 9.76 -15.06 10.87
N GLY A 126 8.65 -15.63 10.41
CA GLY A 126 7.53 -16.07 11.26
C GLY A 126 6.71 -14.94 11.88
N SER A 127 6.88 -13.68 11.46
CA SER A 127 6.10 -12.56 11.99
C SER A 127 5.05 -12.07 10.98
N MET A 128 4.04 -11.37 11.52
CA MET A 128 3.14 -10.53 10.77
C MET A 128 3.33 -9.10 11.28
N THR A 129 3.81 -8.22 10.42
CA THR A 129 4.21 -6.86 10.79
C THR A 129 3.62 -5.86 9.81
N LEU A 130 3.05 -4.76 10.33
CA LEU A 130 2.61 -3.63 9.51
C LEU A 130 3.52 -2.41 9.73
N ALA A 131 3.73 -1.65 8.67
CA ALA A 131 4.37 -0.36 8.75
C ALA A 131 3.37 0.70 9.21
N LEU A 132 3.82 1.59 10.10
CA LEU A 132 3.06 2.71 10.62
C LEU A 132 3.74 4.02 10.26
N VAL A 133 2.95 5.02 9.89
CA VAL A 133 3.39 6.40 9.68
C VAL A 133 2.62 7.35 10.60
N PRO A 134 3.15 8.55 10.93
CA PRO A 134 2.45 9.49 11.80
C PRO A 134 1.10 9.93 11.21
N LEU A 135 0.08 10.02 12.05
CA LEU A 135 -1.18 10.64 11.66
C LEU A 135 -0.96 12.15 11.49
N LYS A 136 -1.16 12.65 10.26
CA LYS A 136 -1.23 14.08 9.97
C LYS A 136 -2.68 14.54 9.93
N SER A 137 -3.02 15.62 10.65
CA SER A 137 -4.33 16.23 10.51
C SER A 137 -4.48 16.84 9.12
N THR A 138 -5.66 16.72 8.53
CA THR A 138 -6.02 17.44 7.29
C THR A 138 -6.53 18.84 7.56
N PHE A 139 -6.72 19.21 8.85
CA PHE A 139 -7.25 20.47 9.33
C PHE A 139 -6.31 21.10 10.36
N GLY A 140 -6.49 22.39 10.61
CA GLY A 140 -5.89 23.07 11.75
C GLY A 140 -6.41 22.48 13.07
N ILE A 141 -5.51 22.30 14.05
CA ILE A 141 -5.86 21.88 15.41
C ILE A 141 -5.87 23.11 16.29
N VAL A 142 -6.94 23.23 17.09
CA VAL A 142 -7.19 24.38 17.94
C VAL A 142 -7.28 23.93 19.41
N GLU A 143 -6.52 24.57 20.29
CA GLU A 143 -6.67 24.44 21.74
C GLU A 143 -7.38 25.67 22.24
N THR A 144 -8.31 25.53 23.23
CA THR A 144 -9.06 26.63 23.79
C THR A 144 -8.92 26.67 25.30
N ASN A 145 -9.06 27.90 25.87
CA ASN A 145 -9.22 28.14 27.30
C ASN A 145 -10.51 28.95 27.47
N GLY A 146 -11.60 28.27 27.87
CA GLY A 146 -12.95 28.82 27.74
C GLY A 146 -13.25 29.13 26.27
N ASP A 147 -13.73 30.35 26.01
CA ASP A 147 -14.07 30.83 24.67
C ASP A 147 -12.87 31.44 23.92
N LEU A 148 -11.68 31.47 24.52
CA LEU A 148 -10.48 32.00 23.90
C LEU A 148 -9.66 30.89 23.26
N VAL A 149 -9.23 31.12 22.01
CA VAL A 149 -8.26 30.26 21.36
C VAL A 149 -6.89 30.47 21.98
N SER A 150 -6.32 29.42 22.55
CA SER A 150 -5.00 29.44 23.19
C SER A 150 -3.88 28.99 22.28
N LYS A 151 -4.22 28.15 21.24
CA LYS A 151 -3.25 27.68 20.26
C LYS A 151 -3.94 27.28 18.96
N PHE A 152 -3.27 27.56 17.83
CA PHE A 152 -3.67 27.12 16.51
C PHE A 152 -2.46 26.54 15.77
N VAL A 153 -2.59 25.33 15.24
CA VAL A 153 -1.53 24.69 14.44
C VAL A 153 -2.15 24.10 13.18
N GLU A 154 -1.71 24.58 12.01
CA GLU A 154 -2.23 24.12 10.72
C GLU A 154 -1.64 22.75 10.37
N LYS A 155 -2.51 21.75 10.14
CA LYS A 155 -2.20 20.40 9.66
C LYS A 155 -1.03 19.72 10.38
N PRO A 156 -1.01 19.69 11.72
CA PRO A 156 0.10 19.09 12.47
C PRO A 156 0.12 17.56 12.34
N SER A 157 1.28 16.98 12.55
CA SER A 157 1.36 15.57 12.95
C SER A 157 0.84 15.42 14.37
N ILE A 158 -0.11 14.52 14.59
CA ILE A 158 -0.68 14.26 15.91
C ILE A 158 0.29 13.39 16.70
N LYS A 159 0.76 13.90 17.82
CA LYS A 159 1.70 13.21 18.69
C LYS A 159 1.17 11.83 19.12
N ASP A 160 2.00 10.84 19.06
CA ASP A 160 1.73 9.45 19.46
C ASP A 160 0.57 8.75 18.71
N MET A 161 0.03 9.37 17.66
CA MET A 161 -0.97 8.78 16.79
C MET A 161 -0.33 8.26 15.50
N TRP A 162 -0.65 7.00 15.16
CA TRP A 162 -0.08 6.30 14.01
C TRP A 162 -1.17 5.74 13.14
N ILE A 163 -0.95 5.75 11.84
CA ILE A 163 -1.85 5.14 10.86
C ILE A 163 -1.14 4.02 10.12
N ASN A 164 -1.95 3.11 9.60
CA ASN A 164 -1.51 2.03 8.73
C ASN A 164 -0.96 2.59 7.42
N ALA A 165 0.30 2.30 7.12
CA ALA A 165 0.97 2.75 5.91
C ALA A 165 0.60 1.95 4.65
N GLY A 166 -0.18 0.88 4.76
CA GLY A 166 -0.49 0.01 3.63
C GLY A 166 0.70 -0.81 3.13
N VAL A 167 1.69 -1.03 3.99
CA VAL A 167 2.86 -1.89 3.75
C VAL A 167 2.94 -2.91 4.85
N TYR A 168 2.92 -4.19 4.46
CA TYR A 168 2.86 -5.31 5.38
C TYR A 168 3.91 -6.36 5.05
N TYR A 169 4.37 -7.07 6.06
CA TYR A 169 5.07 -8.33 5.93
C TYR A 169 4.29 -9.43 6.64
N PHE A 170 3.95 -10.50 5.93
CA PHE A 170 3.18 -11.60 6.47
C PHE A 170 3.90 -12.94 6.33
N SER A 171 3.87 -13.75 7.39
CA SER A 171 4.17 -15.18 7.30
C SER A 171 3.02 -15.93 6.61
N ASN A 172 3.23 -17.20 6.22
CA ASN A 172 2.17 -18.02 5.64
C ASN A 172 0.96 -18.22 6.55
N GLU A 173 1.13 -18.08 7.84
CA GLU A 173 0.06 -18.18 8.81
C GLU A 173 -1.09 -17.19 8.55
N ILE A 174 -0.83 -16.11 7.83
CA ILE A 174 -1.87 -15.13 7.46
C ILE A 174 -3.05 -15.78 6.73
N PHE A 175 -2.80 -16.82 5.92
CA PHE A 175 -3.86 -17.48 5.14
C PHE A 175 -4.93 -18.18 6.01
N ASP A 176 -4.64 -18.47 7.27
CA ASP A 176 -5.60 -19.06 8.21
C ASP A 176 -6.58 -18.00 8.76
N TYR A 177 -6.30 -16.72 8.54
CA TYR A 177 -7.08 -15.57 9.02
C TYR A 177 -7.77 -14.78 7.91
N LEU A 178 -7.49 -15.10 6.64
CA LEU A 178 -8.06 -14.38 5.50
C LEU A 178 -9.49 -14.85 5.20
N PRO A 179 -10.45 -13.93 5.01
CA PRO A 179 -11.81 -14.26 4.58
C PRO A 179 -11.82 -14.65 3.10
N ASP A 180 -12.84 -15.39 2.66
CA ASP A 180 -13.08 -15.63 1.23
C ASP A 180 -13.49 -14.35 0.51
N LYS A 181 -14.20 -13.47 1.22
CA LYS A 181 -14.58 -12.12 0.76
C LYS A 181 -14.57 -11.16 1.95
N GLY A 182 -13.85 -10.05 1.82
CA GLY A 182 -13.72 -9.02 2.87
C GLY A 182 -12.37 -8.32 2.80
N ASN A 183 -12.22 -7.27 3.61
CA ASN A 183 -11.01 -6.46 3.64
C ASN A 183 -10.06 -6.89 4.76
N LEU A 184 -8.76 -6.81 4.50
CA LEU A 184 -7.72 -7.01 5.52
C LEU A 184 -7.97 -6.13 6.75
N GLU A 185 -8.23 -4.86 6.51
CA GLU A 185 -8.31 -3.80 7.51
C GLU A 185 -9.49 -3.96 8.47
N THR A 186 -10.60 -4.49 8.00
CA THR A 186 -11.84 -4.62 8.79
C THR A 186 -12.08 -6.02 9.34
N VAL A 187 -11.41 -7.04 8.80
CA VAL A 187 -11.60 -8.44 9.20
C VAL A 187 -10.33 -9.03 9.79
N THR A 188 -9.27 -9.10 8.99
CA THR A 188 -8.07 -9.87 9.34
C THR A 188 -7.18 -9.15 10.35
N LEU A 189 -6.88 -7.87 10.15
CA LEU A 189 -5.99 -7.13 11.05
C LEU A 189 -6.56 -7.03 12.47
N PRO A 190 -7.87 -6.71 12.69
CA PRO A 190 -8.45 -6.75 14.04
C PRO A 190 -8.35 -8.14 14.70
N MET A 191 -8.64 -9.21 13.96
CA MET A 191 -8.51 -10.57 14.47
C MET A 191 -7.07 -10.92 14.89
N LEU A 192 -6.07 -10.44 14.13
CA LEU A 192 -4.66 -10.65 14.48
C LEU A 192 -4.25 -9.83 15.72
N VAL A 193 -4.83 -8.66 15.91
CA VAL A 193 -4.63 -7.84 17.13
C VAL A 193 -5.16 -8.58 18.35
N ASP A 194 -6.41 -9.07 18.30
CA ASP A 194 -7.02 -9.83 19.39
C ASP A 194 -6.20 -11.09 19.76
N LYS A 195 -5.62 -11.73 18.76
CA LYS A 195 -4.73 -12.90 18.93
C LYS A 195 -3.28 -12.55 19.28
N ARG A 196 -2.94 -11.28 19.43
CA ARG A 196 -1.57 -10.77 19.69
C ARG A 196 -0.51 -11.25 18.68
N LYS A 197 -0.93 -11.42 17.42
CA LYS A 197 -0.08 -11.92 16.31
C LYS A 197 0.42 -10.82 15.38
N LEU A 198 -0.07 -9.59 15.51
CA LEU A 198 0.31 -8.47 14.65
C LEU A 198 1.31 -7.57 15.37
N LYS A 199 2.48 -7.38 14.73
CA LYS A 199 3.51 -6.43 15.15
C LYS A 199 3.44 -5.17 14.32
N ALA A 200 4.08 -4.11 14.80
CA ALA A 200 4.16 -2.83 14.09
C ALA A 200 5.59 -2.30 14.07
N LYS A 201 5.95 -1.60 13.00
CA LYS A 201 7.15 -0.78 12.92
C LYS A 201 6.79 0.65 12.53
N LYS A 202 7.26 1.60 13.30
CA LYS A 202 7.05 3.05 13.13
C LYS A 202 8.09 3.64 12.20
N PHE A 203 7.64 4.47 11.24
CA PHE A 203 8.46 5.23 10.29
C PHE A 203 8.13 6.72 10.44
N SER A 204 8.93 7.43 11.24
CA SER A 204 8.62 8.81 11.66
C SER A 204 9.00 9.86 10.61
N TYR A 205 9.97 9.59 9.74
CA TYR A 205 10.60 10.60 8.88
C TYR A 205 10.52 10.26 7.39
N ASN A 206 9.89 9.15 7.04
CA ASN A 206 9.74 8.74 5.65
C ASN A 206 8.64 9.53 4.94
N TYR A 207 8.83 9.74 3.65
CA TYR A 207 7.76 10.16 2.79
C TYR A 207 6.69 9.07 2.70
N TRP A 208 5.45 9.46 2.87
CA TRP A 208 4.30 8.58 2.68
C TRP A 208 3.06 9.37 2.30
N ARG A 209 2.33 8.89 1.30
CA ARG A 209 1.06 9.45 0.86
C ARG A 209 0.16 8.37 0.26
N SER A 210 -1.12 8.35 0.66
CA SER A 210 -2.19 7.67 -0.05
C SER A 210 -2.80 8.62 -1.08
N ILE A 211 -3.10 8.12 -2.27
CA ILE A 211 -3.69 8.91 -3.37
C ILE A 211 -5.19 8.64 -3.41
N ASP A 212 -5.98 9.40 -2.68
CA ASP A 212 -7.42 9.21 -2.51
C ASP A 212 -8.28 10.34 -3.08
N SER A 213 -7.67 11.49 -3.41
CA SER A 213 -8.32 12.68 -3.94
C SER A 213 -7.47 13.38 -4.99
N TYR A 214 -8.07 14.33 -5.74
CA TYR A 214 -7.33 15.22 -6.66
C TYR A 214 -6.23 16.00 -5.93
N LYS A 215 -6.51 16.45 -4.72
CA LYS A 215 -5.53 17.16 -3.89
C LYS A 215 -4.31 16.30 -3.60
N ASP A 216 -4.50 15.00 -3.33
CA ASP A 216 -3.36 14.09 -3.10
C ASP A 216 -2.49 13.95 -4.33
N ILE A 217 -3.08 13.95 -5.54
CA ILE A 217 -2.35 13.94 -6.80
C ILE A 217 -1.50 15.20 -6.96
N GLU A 218 -2.08 16.37 -6.72
CA GLU A 218 -1.37 17.66 -6.84
C GLU A 218 -0.23 17.78 -5.82
N GLU A 219 -0.48 17.39 -4.56
CA GLU A 219 0.52 17.42 -3.49
C GLU A 219 1.62 16.38 -3.76
N ALA A 220 1.28 15.14 -4.13
CA ALA A 220 2.24 14.11 -4.50
C ALA A 220 3.13 14.56 -5.68
N SER A 221 2.56 15.23 -6.68
CA SER A 221 3.30 15.74 -7.85
C SER A 221 4.38 16.74 -7.47
N LYS A 222 4.14 17.56 -6.44
CA LYS A 222 5.13 18.53 -5.92
C LYS A 222 6.19 17.84 -5.06
N GLU A 223 5.75 16.91 -4.18
CA GLU A 223 6.60 16.26 -3.18
C GLU A 223 7.56 15.24 -3.81
N ILE A 224 7.09 14.42 -4.76
CA ILE A 224 7.91 13.39 -5.44
C ILE A 224 9.15 13.98 -6.11
N LEU A 225 9.04 15.17 -6.69
CA LEU A 225 10.19 15.84 -7.30
C LEU A 225 11.30 16.18 -6.29
N GLN A 226 10.96 16.33 -5.03
CA GLN A 226 11.93 16.59 -3.95
C GLN A 226 12.49 15.30 -3.35
N VAL A 227 11.65 14.27 -3.20
CA VAL A 227 12.02 12.98 -2.59
C VAL A 227 12.93 12.14 -3.49
N PHE A 228 12.67 12.14 -4.80
CA PHE A 228 13.38 11.29 -5.78
C PHE A 228 14.40 12.05 -6.64
N LYS A 229 14.67 13.35 -6.37
CA LYS A 229 15.73 14.12 -7.03
C LYS A 229 17.15 13.78 -6.56
N ASN A 230 17.29 13.00 -5.51
CA ASN A 230 18.58 12.66 -4.89
C ASN A 230 19.04 11.22 -5.21
N ASP A 231 18.47 10.64 -6.29
CA ASP A 231 18.88 9.31 -6.78
C ASP A 231 19.50 9.42 -8.20
#